data_8a65622f862b69dd425402bb838ac94b
#
_entry.id   8a65622f862b69dd425402bb838ac94b
#
_cell.length_a   1.000
_cell.length_b   1.000
_cell.length_c   1.000
_cell.angle_alpha   90.00
_cell.angle_beta   90.00
_cell.angle_gamma   90.00
#
_symmetry.space_group_name_H-M   'P 1'
#
loop_
_entity.id
_entity.type
_entity.pdbx_description
1 polymer ?
#
loop_
_entity_poly.entity_id
_entity_poly.type
_entity_poly.pdbx_seq_one_letter_code
_entity_poly.pdbx_strand_id
1 'polypeptide(L)'
;MIEIQSPKPFTFADDPLIFLAGSIEMGLAEKWQDRVVKALADESCTILNPRRDDFDPAAKQEASNPYFAEQVNWELDALDFADIILFYFDPNTKAPITLMELGLHAETGQRILVCCPEGFWRRGNVEIVCARYGITMVNTLEELISKAKWLI
;
A
#
# COMPACT_ATOMS: atom_id res chain seq x y z
N MET A 1 1.87 -8.32 -15.99
CA MET A 1 2.17 -7.50 -14.79
C MET A 1 3.67 -7.35 -14.59
N ILE A 2 4.12 -6.18 -14.15
CA ILE A 2 5.50 -5.88 -13.75
C ILE A 2 5.50 -5.53 -12.26
N GLU A 3 6.42 -6.08 -11.47
CA GLU A 3 6.61 -5.68 -10.08
C GLU A 3 7.91 -4.88 -9.94
N ILE A 4 7.82 -3.71 -9.30
CA ILE A 4 8.95 -2.84 -8.96
C ILE A 4 8.99 -2.71 -7.44
N GLN A 5 10.01 -3.31 -6.83
CA GLN A 5 10.25 -3.21 -5.38
C GLN A 5 11.13 -2.02 -5.06
N SER A 6 10.82 -1.34 -3.96
CA SER A 6 11.67 -0.28 -3.40
C SER A 6 13.11 -0.77 -3.18
N PRO A 7 14.14 0.06 -3.43
CA PRO A 7 14.11 1.43 -3.94
C PRO A 7 14.37 1.52 -5.47
N LYS A 8 14.01 0.49 -6.24
CA LYS A 8 14.22 0.50 -7.68
C LYS A 8 13.45 1.66 -8.33
N PRO A 9 14.07 2.39 -9.26
CA PRO A 9 13.42 3.50 -9.95
C PRO A 9 12.23 3.01 -10.77
N PHE A 10 11.19 3.82 -10.84
CA PHE A 10 10.02 3.61 -11.68
C PHE A 10 9.74 4.87 -12.51
N THR A 11 8.99 4.71 -13.59
CA THR A 11 8.56 5.80 -14.47
C THR A 11 7.09 5.58 -14.82
N PHE A 12 6.47 6.59 -15.41
CA PHE A 12 5.15 6.45 -16.02
C PHE A 12 5.15 5.30 -17.03
N ALA A 13 4.08 4.50 -16.99
CA ALA A 13 3.84 3.41 -17.91
C ALA A 13 2.48 3.62 -18.59
N ASP A 14 2.27 2.93 -19.72
CA ASP A 14 0.96 2.93 -20.38
C ASP A 14 -0.09 2.12 -19.57
N ASP A 15 0.37 1.12 -18.83
CA ASP A 15 -0.44 0.30 -17.93
C ASP A 15 -0.60 0.99 -16.55
N PRO A 16 -1.74 0.76 -15.85
CA PRO A 16 -1.97 1.35 -14.53
C PRO A 16 -0.88 1.06 -13.52
N LEU A 17 -0.45 2.09 -12.79
CA LEU A 17 0.47 1.99 -11.66
C LEU A 17 -0.33 1.74 -10.38
N ILE A 18 -0.01 0.66 -9.67
CA ILE A 18 -0.69 0.23 -8.43
C ILE A 18 0.30 0.25 -7.28
N PHE A 19 0.08 1.10 -6.27
CA PHE A 19 0.87 1.09 -5.05
C PHE A 19 0.25 0.21 -3.97
N LEU A 20 1.08 -0.61 -3.31
CA LEU A 20 0.67 -1.49 -2.21
C LEU A 20 0.94 -0.85 -0.86
N ALA A 21 0.02 -0.01 -0.38
CA ALA A 21 0.10 0.65 0.91
C ALA A 21 -0.41 -0.26 2.03
N GLY A 22 0.41 -0.60 3.00
CA GLY A 22 -0.13 -1.42 4.07
C GLY A 22 0.88 -1.89 5.09
N SER A 23 0.37 -2.67 6.04
CA SER A 23 1.15 -3.14 7.17
C SER A 23 2.38 -3.92 6.73
N ILE A 24 3.55 -3.48 7.18
CA ILE A 24 4.83 -4.18 7.02
C ILE A 24 5.41 -4.49 8.41
N GLU A 25 5.30 -3.55 9.36
CA GLU A 25 5.77 -3.66 10.77
C GLU A 25 7.20 -4.22 10.85
N MET A 26 8.12 -3.62 10.08
CA MET A 26 9.51 -4.10 9.97
C MET A 26 9.63 -5.60 9.62
N GLY A 27 8.70 -6.10 8.80
CA GLY A 27 8.66 -7.49 8.35
C GLY A 27 7.84 -8.45 9.21
N LEU A 28 7.24 -7.99 10.31
CA LEU A 28 6.41 -8.82 11.20
C LEU A 28 5.01 -9.09 10.65
N ALA A 29 4.49 -8.18 9.81
CA ALA A 29 3.19 -8.37 9.17
C ALA A 29 3.21 -9.53 8.18
N GLU A 30 2.05 -10.16 7.96
CA GLU A 30 1.85 -11.13 6.88
C GLU A 30 2.36 -10.56 5.55
N LYS A 31 2.93 -11.40 4.67
CA LYS A 31 3.36 -11.03 3.32
C LYS A 31 2.16 -10.93 2.37
N TRP A 32 1.23 -10.04 2.67
CA TRP A 32 0.02 -9.84 1.87
C TRP A 32 0.33 -9.30 0.47
N GLN A 33 1.42 -8.56 0.33
CA GLN A 33 1.89 -8.04 -0.96
C GLN A 33 2.16 -9.18 -1.94
N ASP A 34 2.82 -10.27 -1.51
CA ASP A 34 3.12 -11.42 -2.36
C ASP A 34 1.83 -12.08 -2.88
N ARG A 35 0.76 -12.10 -2.06
CA ARG A 35 -0.55 -12.62 -2.46
C ARG A 35 -1.20 -11.76 -3.53
N VAL A 36 -1.11 -10.42 -3.42
CA VAL A 36 -1.60 -9.47 -4.42
C VAL A 36 -0.82 -9.63 -5.73
N VAL A 37 0.51 -9.60 -5.66
CA VAL A 37 1.40 -9.76 -6.82
C VAL A 37 1.08 -11.05 -7.58
N LYS A 38 0.97 -12.17 -6.86
CA LYS A 38 0.62 -13.47 -7.47
C LYS A 38 -0.78 -13.46 -8.11
N ALA A 39 -1.75 -12.84 -7.46
CA ALA A 39 -3.12 -12.81 -7.95
C ALA A 39 -3.32 -11.90 -9.17
N LEU A 40 -2.48 -10.88 -9.33
CA LEU A 40 -2.50 -9.94 -10.47
C LEU A 40 -1.49 -10.31 -11.57
N ALA A 41 -0.84 -11.47 -11.51
CA ALA A 41 0.24 -11.86 -12.42
C ALA A 41 -0.13 -11.80 -13.92
N ASP A 42 -1.39 -12.09 -14.24
CA ASP A 42 -1.90 -12.12 -15.62
C ASP A 42 -2.56 -10.78 -16.06
N GLU A 43 -2.60 -9.77 -15.17
CA GLU A 43 -3.19 -8.47 -15.47
C GLU A 43 -2.16 -7.52 -16.11
N SER A 44 -2.64 -6.55 -16.93
CA SER A 44 -1.80 -5.50 -17.51
C SER A 44 -1.68 -4.34 -16.53
N CYS A 45 -0.70 -4.40 -15.62
CA CYS A 45 -0.43 -3.36 -14.63
C CYS A 45 1.03 -3.39 -14.18
N THR A 46 1.46 -2.30 -13.54
CA THR A 46 2.74 -2.23 -12.83
C THR A 46 2.48 -2.05 -11.34
N ILE A 47 3.01 -2.96 -10.52
CA ILE A 47 2.89 -2.92 -9.06
C ILE A 47 4.13 -2.26 -8.47
N LEU A 48 3.90 -1.21 -7.66
CA LEU A 48 4.92 -0.55 -6.85
C LEU A 48 4.82 -1.13 -5.43
N ASN A 49 5.79 -1.97 -5.05
CA ASN A 49 5.80 -2.69 -3.79
C ASN A 49 6.86 -2.10 -2.84
N PRO A 50 6.45 -1.45 -1.73
CA PRO A 50 7.39 -0.86 -0.77
C PRO A 50 8.11 -1.92 0.08
N ARG A 51 7.57 -3.14 0.17
CA ARG A 51 8.17 -4.20 0.98
C ARG A 51 9.42 -4.74 0.31
N ARG A 52 10.53 -4.68 1.04
CA ARG A 52 11.82 -5.21 0.60
C ARG A 52 12.29 -6.30 1.55
N ASP A 53 12.90 -7.34 1.00
CA ASP A 53 13.44 -8.46 1.80
C ASP A 53 14.79 -8.12 2.46
N ASP A 54 15.49 -7.11 1.94
CA ASP A 54 16.80 -6.65 2.41
C ASP A 54 16.72 -5.44 3.38
N PHE A 55 15.53 -5.14 3.89
CA PHE A 55 15.36 -4.05 4.85
C PHE A 55 16.10 -4.36 6.15
N ASP A 56 16.98 -3.42 6.57
CA ASP A 56 17.67 -3.52 7.85
C ASP A 56 16.77 -3.06 9.00
N PRO A 57 16.27 -3.98 9.85
CA PRO A 57 15.39 -3.61 10.96
C PRO A 57 16.10 -2.80 12.06
N ALA A 58 17.44 -2.77 12.06
CA ALA A 58 18.24 -1.95 12.98
C ALA A 58 18.50 -0.54 12.45
N ALA A 59 18.10 -0.24 11.21
CA ALA A 59 18.26 1.09 10.64
C ALA A 59 17.46 2.12 11.44
N LYS A 60 18.13 3.22 11.82
CA LYS A 60 17.47 4.32 12.53
C LYS A 60 16.42 4.97 11.62
N GLN A 61 15.19 5.08 12.14
CA GLN A 61 14.07 5.72 11.45
C GLN A 61 14.10 7.25 11.67
N GLU A 62 15.16 7.87 11.17
CA GLU A 62 15.42 9.30 11.30
C GLU A 62 15.65 9.90 9.90
N ALA A 63 15.11 11.09 9.65
CA ALA A 63 15.26 11.78 8.36
C ALA A 63 16.73 12.03 7.97
N SER A 64 17.63 12.08 8.94
CA SER A 64 19.09 12.20 8.72
C SER A 64 19.77 10.89 8.26
N ASN A 65 19.08 9.75 8.36
CA ASN A 65 19.58 8.48 7.87
C ASN A 65 19.29 8.34 6.36
N PRO A 66 20.29 8.38 5.46
CA PRO A 66 20.06 8.35 4.02
C PRO A 66 19.30 7.10 3.54
N TYR A 67 19.59 5.94 4.14
CA TYR A 67 18.92 4.67 3.82
C TYR A 67 17.43 4.72 4.13
N PHE A 68 17.07 5.25 5.31
CA PHE A 68 15.67 5.44 5.72
C PHE A 68 14.97 6.50 4.85
N ALA A 69 15.63 7.64 4.62
CA ALA A 69 15.09 8.73 3.81
C ALA A 69 14.84 8.30 2.36
N GLU A 70 15.72 7.49 1.76
CA GLU A 70 15.52 6.93 0.43
C GLU A 70 14.24 6.10 0.35
N GLN A 71 14.02 5.22 1.33
CA GLN A 71 12.81 4.38 1.39
C GLN A 71 11.55 5.24 1.49
N VAL A 72 11.51 6.18 2.44
CA VAL A 72 10.34 7.03 2.66
C VAL A 72 10.03 7.91 1.45
N ASN A 73 11.05 8.51 0.83
CA ASN A 73 10.84 9.33 -0.37
C ASN A 73 10.35 8.48 -1.54
N TRP A 74 10.89 7.27 -1.73
CA TRP A 74 10.42 6.36 -2.76
C TRP A 74 8.93 6.00 -2.56
N GLU A 75 8.51 5.74 -1.32
CA GLU A 75 7.10 5.45 -0.99
C GLU A 75 6.19 6.64 -1.27
N LEU A 76 6.60 7.85 -0.89
CA LEU A 76 5.83 9.07 -1.18
C LEU A 76 5.72 9.33 -2.67
N ASP A 77 6.82 9.21 -3.42
CA ASP A 77 6.80 9.35 -4.88
C ASP A 77 5.88 8.28 -5.51
N ALA A 78 5.95 7.03 -5.05
CA ALA A 78 5.12 5.94 -5.55
C ALA A 78 3.62 6.16 -5.26
N LEU A 79 3.28 6.67 -4.08
CA LEU A 79 1.91 7.06 -3.71
C LEU A 79 1.39 8.19 -4.61
N ASP A 80 2.20 9.22 -4.82
CA ASP A 80 1.81 10.38 -5.65
C ASP A 80 1.61 10.00 -7.13
N PHE A 81 2.41 9.07 -7.65
CA PHE A 81 2.35 8.62 -9.05
C PHE A 81 1.34 7.50 -9.32
N ALA A 82 0.87 6.79 -8.28
CA ALA A 82 -0.03 5.67 -8.46
C ALA A 82 -1.41 6.08 -9.01
N ASP A 83 -1.90 5.34 -10.00
CA ASP A 83 -3.29 5.44 -10.48
C ASP A 83 -4.27 4.77 -9.52
N ILE A 84 -3.81 3.72 -8.85
CA ILE A 84 -4.58 2.91 -7.90
C ILE A 84 -3.74 2.70 -6.65
N ILE A 85 -4.33 2.92 -5.48
CA ILE A 85 -3.69 2.62 -4.20
C ILE A 85 -4.49 1.53 -3.48
N LEU A 86 -3.83 0.44 -3.15
CA LEU A 86 -4.41 -0.67 -2.37
C LEU A 86 -3.91 -0.60 -0.94
N PHE A 87 -4.79 -0.26 0.00
CA PHE A 87 -4.48 -0.24 1.43
C PHE A 87 -4.86 -1.56 2.10
N TYR A 88 -3.93 -2.12 2.89
CA TYR A 88 -4.20 -3.28 3.73
C TYR A 88 -3.77 -3.04 5.18
N PHE A 89 -4.72 -3.16 6.11
CA PHE A 89 -4.52 -3.04 7.55
C PHE A 89 -4.57 -4.40 8.21
N ASP A 90 -3.41 -5.01 8.48
CA ASP A 90 -3.34 -6.28 9.19
C ASP A 90 -3.83 -6.11 10.64
N PRO A 91 -4.83 -6.89 11.11
CA PRO A 91 -5.37 -6.80 12.47
C PRO A 91 -4.33 -6.97 13.59
N ASN A 92 -3.23 -7.65 13.30
CA ASN A 92 -2.15 -7.91 14.27
C ASN A 92 -1.11 -6.78 14.33
N THR A 93 -1.30 -5.70 13.57
CA THR A 93 -0.37 -4.58 13.47
C THR A 93 -0.98 -3.26 13.94
N LYS A 94 -0.14 -2.25 14.16
CA LYS A 94 -0.58 -0.88 14.43
C LYS A 94 -0.68 -0.04 13.16
N ALA A 95 0.18 -0.29 12.19
CA ALA A 95 0.25 0.37 10.89
C ALA A 95 0.14 1.92 10.94
N PRO A 96 0.92 2.63 11.77
CA PRO A 96 0.78 4.08 11.92
C PRO A 96 1.11 4.83 10.62
N ILE A 97 2.07 4.37 9.85
CA ILE A 97 2.45 4.98 8.57
C ILE A 97 1.33 4.78 7.55
N THR A 98 0.79 3.60 7.44
CA THR A 98 -0.35 3.30 6.55
C THR A 98 -1.57 4.18 6.87
N LEU A 99 -1.84 4.44 8.17
CA LEU A 99 -2.89 5.37 8.58
C LEU A 99 -2.60 6.80 8.13
N MET A 100 -1.35 7.26 8.24
CA MET A 100 -0.91 8.57 7.75
C MET A 100 -1.07 8.66 6.23
N GLU A 101 -0.61 7.67 5.48
CA GLU A 101 -0.72 7.60 4.02
C GLU A 101 -2.16 7.64 3.55
N LEU A 102 -3.06 6.89 4.19
CA LEU A 102 -4.49 6.95 3.91
C LEU A 102 -5.04 8.37 4.11
N GLY A 103 -4.65 9.04 5.20
CA GLY A 103 -5.07 10.42 5.47
C GLY A 103 -4.54 11.41 4.42
N LEU A 104 -3.31 11.24 3.94
CA LEU A 104 -2.69 12.10 2.91
C LEU A 104 -3.38 11.94 1.55
N HIS A 105 -3.84 10.75 1.20
CA HIS A 105 -4.35 10.46 -0.14
C HIS A 105 -5.88 10.34 -0.24
N ALA A 106 -6.62 10.31 0.86
CA ALA A 106 -8.07 10.12 0.88
C ALA A 106 -8.86 11.12 0.00
N GLU A 107 -8.34 12.33 -0.19
CA GLU A 107 -9.00 13.43 -0.93
C GLU A 107 -8.33 13.74 -2.28
N THR A 108 -7.35 12.97 -2.72
CA THR A 108 -6.57 13.27 -3.95
C THR A 108 -7.33 12.98 -5.24
N GLY A 109 -8.42 12.22 -5.19
CA GLY A 109 -9.15 11.75 -6.36
C GLY A 109 -8.55 10.51 -7.04
N GLN A 110 -7.46 9.96 -6.51
CA GLN A 110 -6.92 8.68 -6.95
C GLN A 110 -7.91 7.53 -6.68
N ARG A 111 -7.81 6.43 -7.42
CA ARG A 111 -8.61 5.23 -7.18
C ARG A 111 -8.05 4.47 -5.98
N ILE A 112 -8.75 4.55 -4.84
CA ILE A 112 -8.31 3.94 -3.58
C ILE A 112 -9.25 2.80 -3.22
N LEU A 113 -8.67 1.65 -2.84
CA LEU A 113 -9.36 0.53 -2.22
C LEU A 113 -8.71 0.23 -0.86
N VAL A 114 -9.53 0.00 0.14
CA VAL A 114 -9.07 -0.26 1.51
C VAL A 114 -9.58 -1.63 1.96
N CYS A 115 -8.66 -2.49 2.38
CA CYS A 115 -8.98 -3.68 3.16
C CYS A 115 -8.63 -3.42 4.64
N CYS A 116 -9.65 -3.44 5.49
CA CYS A 116 -9.48 -3.29 6.93
C CYS A 116 -10.30 -4.36 7.65
N PRO A 117 -9.75 -5.56 7.89
CA PRO A 117 -10.44 -6.64 8.56
C PRO A 117 -10.91 -6.28 9.96
N GLU A 118 -11.89 -7.02 10.48
CA GLU A 118 -12.28 -6.92 11.89
C GLU A 118 -11.09 -7.20 12.80
N GLY A 119 -11.03 -6.50 13.93
CA GLY A 119 -9.96 -6.61 14.89
C GLY A 119 -8.81 -5.61 14.70
N PHE A 120 -8.72 -4.89 13.58
CA PHE A 120 -7.76 -3.81 13.49
C PHE A 120 -8.10 -2.69 14.49
N TRP A 121 -7.13 -2.30 15.30
CA TRP A 121 -7.34 -1.43 16.48
C TRP A 121 -7.92 -0.04 16.19
N ARG A 122 -7.74 0.49 14.98
CA ARG A 122 -8.29 1.78 14.52
C ARG A 122 -9.30 1.63 13.38
N ARG A 123 -9.90 0.45 13.24
CA ARG A 123 -10.88 0.18 12.19
C ARG A 123 -11.97 1.25 12.11
N GLY A 124 -12.53 1.70 13.24
CA GLY A 124 -13.56 2.73 13.24
C GLY A 124 -13.12 4.06 12.62
N ASN A 125 -11.85 4.47 12.83
CA ASN A 125 -11.30 5.66 12.16
C ASN A 125 -11.22 5.45 10.64
N VAL A 126 -10.76 4.27 10.19
CA VAL A 126 -10.68 3.92 8.77
C VAL A 126 -12.06 3.91 8.11
N GLU A 127 -13.05 3.29 8.75
CA GLU A 127 -14.45 3.26 8.28
C GLU A 127 -15.03 4.67 8.06
N ILE A 128 -14.85 5.57 9.03
CA ILE A 128 -15.38 6.94 8.97
C ILE A 128 -14.68 7.73 7.85
N VAL A 129 -13.37 7.60 7.71
CA VAL A 129 -12.61 8.27 6.63
C VAL A 129 -13.05 7.73 5.27
N CYS A 130 -13.12 6.41 5.09
CA CYS A 130 -13.57 5.79 3.84
C CYS A 130 -14.99 6.24 3.47
N ALA A 131 -15.91 6.25 4.43
CA ALA A 131 -17.29 6.69 4.19
C ALA A 131 -17.36 8.17 3.79
N ARG A 132 -16.58 9.03 4.44
CA ARG A 132 -16.57 10.48 4.15
C ARG A 132 -16.07 10.80 2.76
N TYR A 133 -15.01 10.12 2.30
CA TYR A 133 -14.35 10.38 1.02
C TYR A 133 -14.77 9.45 -0.11
N GLY A 134 -15.81 8.62 0.11
CA GLY A 134 -16.34 7.71 -0.90
C GLY A 134 -15.37 6.59 -1.31
N ILE A 135 -14.48 6.20 -0.41
CA ILE A 135 -13.50 5.14 -0.62
C ILE A 135 -14.14 3.78 -0.35
N THR A 136 -13.98 2.85 -1.29
CA THR A 136 -14.46 1.48 -1.11
C THR A 136 -13.63 0.75 -0.06
N MET A 137 -14.27 0.29 1.01
CA MET A 137 -13.66 -0.52 2.05
C MET A 137 -14.21 -1.94 2.02
N VAL A 138 -13.33 -2.93 2.19
CA VAL A 138 -13.64 -4.37 2.24
C VAL A 138 -13.05 -5.02 3.49
N ASN A 139 -13.46 -6.26 3.79
CA ASN A 139 -13.08 -6.95 5.01
C ASN A 139 -12.01 -8.01 4.80
N THR A 140 -11.78 -8.45 3.56
CA THR A 140 -10.82 -9.51 3.25
C THR A 140 -9.88 -9.12 2.13
N LEU A 141 -8.70 -9.73 2.12
CA LEU A 141 -7.71 -9.51 1.06
C LEU A 141 -8.21 -10.04 -0.29
N GLU A 142 -9.00 -11.11 -0.28
CA GLU A 142 -9.63 -11.68 -1.48
C GLU A 142 -10.60 -10.68 -2.13
N GLU A 143 -11.40 -9.98 -1.32
CA GLU A 143 -12.30 -8.93 -1.80
C GLU A 143 -11.52 -7.74 -2.36
N LEU A 144 -10.42 -7.33 -1.70
CA LEU A 144 -9.52 -6.29 -2.18
C LEU A 144 -8.98 -6.63 -3.57
N ILE A 145 -8.41 -7.82 -3.72
CA ILE A 145 -7.84 -8.33 -4.98
C ILE A 145 -8.92 -8.38 -6.07
N SER A 146 -10.09 -8.92 -5.74
CA SER A 146 -11.20 -9.00 -6.70
C SER A 146 -11.61 -7.62 -7.21
N LYS A 147 -11.71 -6.63 -6.31
CA LYS A 147 -12.04 -5.26 -6.71
C LYS A 147 -10.91 -4.57 -7.49
N ALA A 148 -9.65 -4.83 -7.13
CA ALA A 148 -8.50 -4.30 -7.87
C ALA A 148 -8.52 -4.73 -9.34
N LYS A 149 -8.82 -5.99 -9.63
CA LYS A 149 -8.96 -6.51 -11.00
C LYS A 149 -10.01 -5.79 -11.85
N TRP A 150 -11.03 -5.20 -11.24
CA TRP A 150 -12.05 -4.41 -11.95
C TRP A 150 -11.59 -2.98 -12.26
N LEU A 151 -10.52 -2.52 -11.63
CA LEU A 151 -9.95 -1.17 -11.85
C LEU A 151 -8.82 -1.17 -12.89
N ILE A 152 -8.25 -2.31 -13.18
CA ILE A 152 -7.19 -2.52 -14.18
C ILE A 152 -7.81 -2.65 -15.56
#